data_3565e976b80fa07e0d74a018193bcc47
#
_entry.id   3565e976b80fa07e0d74a018193bcc47
#
_cell.length_a   1.000
_cell.length_b   1.000
_cell.length_c   1.000
_cell.angle_alpha   90.00
_cell.angle_beta   90.00
_cell.angle_gamma   90.00
#
_symmetry.space_group_name_H-M   'P 1'
#
loop_
_entity.id
_entity.type
_entity.pdbx_description
1 polymer ?
#
loop_
_entity_poly.entity_id
_entity_poly.type
_entity_poly.pdbx_seq_one_letter_code
_entity_poly.pdbx_strand_id
1 'polypeptide(L)'
;MNSIHLYGRLTKNPDVRYTSTGRVVTNFDMAVNRPYKNAKGERDADFFRVEIWGKAAELVGNSCKKGHRIVVHGSMRNNVYTDEAGVKHYGDVVAANNIFFVEKTAEAYKSSPNDGSFDSMGEAILQKDFEVDF
;
A
#
# COMPACT_ATOMS: atom_id res chain seq x y z
N MET A 1 20.20 0.73 9.29
CA MET A 1 19.13 -0.07 8.62
C MET A 1 17.81 0.69 8.72
N ASN A 2 17.08 0.77 7.63
CA ASN A 2 15.79 1.48 7.59
C ASN A 2 14.81 0.60 6.82
N SER A 3 13.90 -0.03 7.54
CA SER A 3 12.95 -0.98 6.95
C SER A 3 11.61 -0.88 7.68
N ILE A 4 10.54 -0.89 6.91
CA ILE A 4 9.19 -0.86 7.44
C ILE A 4 8.31 -1.83 6.67
N HIS A 5 7.42 -2.50 7.38
CA HIS A 5 6.40 -3.37 6.82
C HIS A 5 5.05 -2.91 7.31
N LEU A 6 4.13 -2.69 6.40
CA LEU A 6 2.78 -2.23 6.73
C LEU A 6 1.74 -3.15 6.10
N TYR A 7 0.75 -3.54 6.87
CA TYR A 7 -0.44 -4.19 6.38
C TYR A 7 -1.64 -3.33 6.71
N GLY A 8 -2.40 -2.97 5.69
CA GLY A 8 -3.55 -2.10 5.88
C GLY A 8 -4.37 -1.95 4.62
N ARG A 9 -5.20 -0.91 4.61
CA ARG A 9 -6.13 -0.62 3.53
C ARG A 9 -5.85 0.75 2.93
N LEU A 10 -6.07 0.85 1.62
CA LEU A 10 -6.04 2.15 0.97
C LEU A 10 -7.24 2.98 1.43
N THR A 11 -6.97 4.22 1.81
CA THR A 11 -8.02 5.16 2.24
C THR A 11 -8.65 5.92 1.06
N LYS A 12 -7.94 5.94 -0.06
CA LYS A 12 -8.36 6.59 -1.31
C LYS A 12 -7.87 5.76 -2.48
N ASN A 13 -8.40 6.04 -3.67
CA ASN A 13 -7.85 5.48 -4.89
C ASN A 13 -6.42 5.99 -5.09
N PRO A 14 -5.49 5.14 -5.57
CA PRO A 14 -4.11 5.56 -5.82
C PRO A 14 -4.03 6.71 -6.82
N ASP A 15 -3.12 7.65 -6.56
CA ASP A 15 -2.86 8.78 -7.44
C ASP A 15 -1.62 8.45 -8.29
N VAL A 16 -1.83 8.20 -9.57
CA VAL A 16 -0.77 7.85 -10.52
C VAL A 16 -0.33 9.09 -11.26
N ARG A 17 0.96 9.36 -11.25
CA ARG A 17 1.55 10.50 -11.96
C ARG A 17 2.74 10.08 -12.80
N TYR A 18 2.94 10.80 -13.89
CA TYR A 18 4.07 10.61 -14.78
C TYR A 18 4.96 11.84 -14.71
N THR A 19 6.28 11.62 -14.57
CA THR A 19 7.24 12.71 -14.59
C THR A 19 7.51 13.14 -16.03
N SER A 20 8.18 14.30 -16.19
CA SER A 20 8.57 14.81 -17.50
C SER A 20 9.51 13.87 -18.26
N THR A 21 10.24 13.01 -17.54
CA THR A 21 11.14 12.01 -18.14
C THR A 21 10.44 10.67 -18.42
N GLY A 22 9.11 10.59 -18.22
CA GLY A 22 8.35 9.38 -18.50
C GLY A 22 8.34 8.34 -17.39
N ARG A 23 8.88 8.66 -16.21
CA ARG A 23 8.82 7.77 -15.04
C ARG A 23 7.44 7.86 -14.41
N VAL A 24 6.97 6.74 -13.87
CA VAL A 24 5.68 6.68 -13.19
C VAL A 24 5.87 6.59 -11.68
N VAL A 25 5.09 7.35 -10.95
CA VAL A 25 5.03 7.31 -9.49
C VAL A 25 3.57 7.21 -9.06
N THR A 26 3.30 6.35 -8.10
CA THR A 26 1.97 6.23 -7.51
C THR A 26 2.05 6.55 -6.03
N ASN A 27 1.18 7.44 -5.58
CA ASN A 27 1.04 7.83 -4.19
C ASN A 27 -0.30 7.36 -3.67
N PHE A 28 -0.32 6.82 -2.47
CA PHE A 28 -1.57 6.45 -1.81
C PHE A 28 -1.41 6.55 -0.30
N ASP A 29 -2.52 6.65 0.38
CA ASP A 29 -2.57 6.67 1.84
C ASP A 29 -3.12 5.34 2.33
N MET A 30 -2.48 4.78 3.34
CA MET A 30 -2.88 3.54 3.99
C MET A 30 -3.36 3.80 5.40
N ALA A 31 -4.41 3.09 5.81
CA ALA A 31 -4.83 3.01 7.20
C ALA A 31 -4.38 1.66 7.76
N VAL A 32 -3.60 1.72 8.84
CA VAL A 32 -3.11 0.53 9.53
C VAL A 32 -3.70 0.53 10.94
N ASN A 33 -4.49 -0.49 11.24
CA ASN A 33 -5.12 -0.60 12.55
C ASN A 33 -4.08 -0.90 13.63
N ARG A 34 -4.19 -0.23 14.77
CA ARG A 34 -3.38 -0.56 15.94
C ARG A 34 -3.81 -1.92 16.49
N PRO A 35 -2.89 -2.71 17.05
CA PRO A 35 -3.22 -4.07 17.52
C PRO A 35 -4.04 -4.09 18.81
N TYR A 36 -4.25 -2.94 19.45
CA TYR A 36 -5.00 -2.83 20.69
C TYR A 36 -6.20 -1.90 20.54
N LYS A 37 -7.18 -2.08 21.42
CA LYS A 37 -8.37 -1.23 21.45
C LYS A 37 -8.13 -0.04 22.37
N ASN A 38 -8.71 1.10 22.02
CA ASN A 38 -8.68 2.29 22.87
C ASN A 38 -9.64 2.15 24.06
N ALA A 39 -9.72 3.19 24.90
CA ALA A 39 -10.58 3.22 26.09
C ALA A 39 -12.07 3.04 25.75
N LYS A 40 -12.48 3.37 24.54
CA LYS A 40 -13.87 3.23 24.07
C LYS A 40 -14.16 1.85 23.47
N GLY A 41 -13.19 0.95 23.45
CA GLY A 41 -13.33 -0.37 22.83
C GLY A 41 -13.20 -0.38 21.30
N GLU A 42 -12.75 0.72 20.72
CA GLU A 42 -12.54 0.87 19.28
C GLU A 42 -11.07 0.78 18.94
N ARG A 43 -10.76 0.32 17.72
CA ARG A 43 -9.38 0.30 17.23
C ARG A 43 -9.08 1.60 16.50
N ASP A 44 -8.04 2.28 16.96
CA ASP A 44 -7.50 3.42 16.23
C ASP A 44 -6.67 2.93 15.05
N ALA A 45 -6.56 3.77 14.05
CA ALA A 45 -5.73 3.52 12.88
C ALA A 45 -4.68 4.61 12.76
N ASP A 46 -3.50 4.21 12.32
CA ASP A 46 -2.46 5.12 11.90
C ASP A 46 -2.49 5.25 10.38
N PHE A 47 -2.19 6.44 9.88
CA PHE A 47 -2.25 6.73 8.45
C PHE A 47 -0.84 7.00 7.94
N PHE A 48 -0.49 6.33 6.85
CA PHE A 48 0.83 6.44 6.25
C PHE A 48 0.71 6.80 4.77
N ARG A 49 1.50 7.77 4.35
CA ARG A 49 1.65 8.07 2.93
C ARG A 49 2.69 7.15 2.33
N VAL A 50 2.32 6.50 1.23
CA VAL A 50 3.18 5.55 0.53
C VAL A 50 3.43 6.04 -0.88
N GLU A 51 4.69 5.93 -1.32
CA GLU A 51 5.14 6.28 -2.65
C GLU A 51 5.82 5.08 -3.27
N ILE A 52 5.46 4.76 -4.50
CA ILE A 52 6.10 3.67 -5.25
C ILE A 52 6.35 4.09 -6.69
N TRP A 53 7.49 3.67 -7.23
CA TRP A 53 7.95 4.04 -8.56
C TRP A 53 8.01 2.84 -9.50
N GLY A 54 7.93 3.10 -10.81
CA GLY A 54 8.17 2.13 -11.86
C GLY A 54 6.99 1.24 -12.17
N LYS A 55 7.27 0.01 -12.59
CA LYS A 55 6.22 -0.95 -12.97
C LYS A 55 5.27 -1.29 -11.83
N ALA A 56 5.79 -1.35 -10.62
CA ALA A 56 4.97 -1.59 -9.45
C ALA A 56 3.99 -0.44 -9.21
N ALA A 57 4.38 0.79 -9.55
CA ALA A 57 3.49 1.94 -9.47
C ALA A 57 2.31 1.82 -10.44
N GLU A 58 2.56 1.39 -11.67
CA GLU A 58 1.51 1.13 -12.65
C GLU A 58 0.58 0.01 -12.18
N LEU A 59 1.15 -1.05 -11.64
CA LEU A 59 0.38 -2.19 -11.16
C LEU A 59 -0.55 -1.79 -10.01
N VAL A 60 -0.05 -1.01 -9.05
CA VAL A 60 -0.86 -0.50 -7.95
C VAL A 60 -1.97 0.41 -8.48
N GLY A 61 -1.65 1.31 -9.39
CA GLY A 61 -2.62 2.22 -9.97
C GLY A 61 -3.75 1.53 -10.72
N ASN A 62 -3.42 0.42 -11.41
CA ASN A 62 -4.40 -0.34 -12.20
C ASN A 62 -5.19 -1.34 -11.36
N SER A 63 -4.61 -1.83 -10.26
CA SER A 63 -5.15 -2.98 -9.53
C SER A 63 -5.77 -2.62 -8.19
N CYS A 64 -5.36 -1.52 -7.58
CA CYS A 64 -5.80 -1.14 -6.25
C CYS A 64 -6.83 -0.02 -6.30
N LYS A 65 -7.78 -0.08 -5.38
CA LYS A 65 -8.79 0.94 -5.18
C LYS A 65 -8.98 1.18 -3.69
N LYS A 66 -9.68 2.25 -3.36
CA LYS A 66 -10.06 2.56 -1.99
C LYS A 66 -10.64 1.32 -1.31
N GLY A 67 -10.13 1.01 -0.12
CA GLY A 67 -10.59 -0.12 0.68
C GLY A 67 -9.85 -1.42 0.46
N HIS A 68 -9.05 -1.54 -0.60
CA HIS A 68 -8.25 -2.74 -0.85
C HIS A 68 -7.16 -2.90 0.20
N ARG A 69 -6.94 -4.13 0.62
CA ARG A 69 -5.90 -4.48 1.58
C ARG A 69 -4.62 -4.83 0.84
N ILE A 70 -3.52 -4.31 1.34
CA ILE A 70 -2.20 -4.58 0.76
C ILE A 70 -1.15 -4.67 1.86
N VAL A 71 -0.04 -5.31 1.54
CA VAL A 71 1.17 -5.31 2.37
C VAL A 71 2.24 -4.51 1.64
N VAL A 72 2.84 -3.57 2.35
CA VAL A 72 3.91 -2.71 1.82
C VAL A 72 5.19 -3.00 2.57
N HIS A 73 6.26 -3.20 1.84
CA HIS A 73 7.61 -3.27 2.38
C HIS A 73 8.45 -2.16 1.76
N GLY A 74 9.12 -1.40 2.59
CA GLY A 74 9.97 -0.31 2.14
C GLY A 74 10.78 0.30 3.25
N SER A 75 11.06 1.58 3.11
CA SER A 75 11.79 2.37 4.10
C SER A 75 11.08 3.69 4.35
N MET A 76 11.31 4.25 5.54
CA MET A 76 10.83 5.60 5.85
C MET A 76 11.79 6.61 5.26
N ARG A 77 11.25 7.67 4.70
CA ARG A 77 12.03 8.78 4.14
C ARG A 77 11.43 10.09 4.61
N ASN A 78 12.29 11.03 4.97
CA ASN A 78 11.85 12.37 5.28
C ASN A 78 11.47 13.09 4.00
N ASN A 79 10.36 13.80 4.05
CA ASN A 79 9.90 14.63 2.95
C ASN A 79 9.85 16.07 3.45
N VAL A 80 10.86 16.86 3.07
CA VAL A 80 10.96 18.28 3.45
C VAL A 80 10.71 19.11 2.21
N TYR A 81 9.76 20.02 2.29
CA TYR A 81 9.47 20.92 1.19
C TYR A 81 9.20 22.33 1.72
N THR A 82 9.45 23.31 0.88
CA THR A 82 9.21 24.72 1.19
C THR A 82 7.99 25.17 0.38
N ASP A 83 7.03 25.79 1.06
CA ASP A 83 5.84 26.31 0.37
C ASP A 83 6.14 27.66 -0.29
N GLU A 84 5.13 28.22 -0.96
CA GLU A 84 5.26 29.52 -1.64
C GLU A 84 5.56 30.67 -0.69
N ALA A 85 5.17 30.55 0.57
CA ALA A 85 5.44 31.55 1.61
C ALA A 85 6.82 31.41 2.24
N GLY A 86 7.65 30.45 1.80
CA GLY A 86 8.98 30.22 2.34
C GLY A 86 9.01 29.42 3.62
N VAL A 87 7.90 28.85 4.05
CA VAL A 87 7.81 28.03 5.26
C VAL A 87 8.19 26.60 4.94
N LYS A 88 9.09 26.01 5.73
CA LYS A 88 9.48 24.60 5.57
C LYS A 88 8.44 23.70 6.21
N HIS A 89 8.03 22.70 5.47
CA HIS A 89 7.14 21.66 5.94
C HIS A 89 7.88 20.33 6.04
N TYR A 90 7.68 19.64 7.13
CA TYR A 90 8.31 18.35 7.41
C TYR A 90 7.23 17.28 7.39
N GLY A 91 7.50 16.21 6.68
CA GLY A 91 6.63 15.05 6.64
C GLY A 91 7.45 13.80 6.41
N ASP A 92 6.81 12.68 6.58
CA ASP A 92 7.44 11.38 6.34
C ASP A 92 6.66 10.65 5.26
N VAL A 93 7.37 9.91 4.44
CA VAL A 93 6.77 9.09 3.39
C VAL A 93 7.41 7.70 3.44
N VAL A 94 6.60 6.69 3.20
CA VAL A 94 7.08 5.32 3.05
C VAL A 94 7.46 5.13 1.58
N ALA A 95 8.76 4.97 1.32
CA ALA A 95 9.27 4.66 -0.01
C ALA A 95 9.16 3.14 -0.20
N ALA A 96 8.14 2.70 -0.91
CA ALA A 96 7.87 1.28 -1.07
C ALA A 96 8.81 0.63 -2.08
N ASN A 97 9.33 -0.53 -1.71
CA ASN A 97 10.14 -1.38 -2.58
C ASN A 97 9.31 -2.53 -3.15
N ASN A 98 8.42 -3.09 -2.33
CA ASN A 98 7.58 -4.22 -2.72
C ASN A 98 6.15 -4.00 -2.23
N ILE A 99 5.21 -4.43 -3.05
CA ILE A 99 3.78 -4.43 -2.70
C ILE A 99 3.27 -5.85 -2.88
N PHE A 100 2.55 -6.34 -1.87
CA PHE A 100 1.90 -7.65 -1.92
C PHE A 100 0.40 -7.45 -1.84
N PHE A 101 -0.31 -7.98 -2.83
CA PHE A 101 -1.76 -7.84 -2.89
C PHE A 101 -2.41 -8.97 -2.10
N VAL A 102 -3.31 -8.59 -1.18
CA VAL A 102 -4.07 -9.56 -0.38
C VAL A 102 -5.33 -9.99 -1.10
N GLU A 103 -5.93 -9.07 -1.87
CA GLU A 103 -7.16 -9.32 -2.61
C GLU A 103 -6.86 -9.45 -4.10
N LYS A 104 -7.51 -10.43 -4.75
CA LYS A 104 -7.43 -10.54 -6.20
C LYS A 104 -8.22 -9.42 -6.87
N THR A 105 -7.61 -8.84 -7.88
CA THR A 105 -8.35 -7.97 -8.79
C THR A 105 -9.04 -8.83 -9.85
N ALA A 106 -10.12 -8.31 -10.43
CA ALA A 106 -10.83 -8.99 -11.51
C ALA A 106 -9.90 -9.30 -12.71
N GLU A 107 -8.92 -8.44 -12.97
CA GLU A 107 -7.96 -8.62 -14.04
C GLU A 107 -6.97 -9.76 -13.74
N ALA A 108 -6.46 -9.84 -12.52
CA ALA A 108 -5.57 -10.92 -12.12
C ALA A 108 -6.30 -12.27 -12.17
N TYR A 109 -7.57 -12.28 -11.83
CA TYR A 109 -8.39 -13.48 -11.90
C TYR A 109 -8.58 -13.97 -13.35
N LYS A 110 -8.75 -13.04 -14.29
CA LYS A 110 -8.92 -13.37 -15.72
C LYS A 110 -7.62 -13.78 -16.42
N SER A 111 -6.48 -13.32 -15.95
CA SER A 111 -5.19 -13.55 -16.61
C SER A 111 -4.55 -14.90 -16.25
N SER A 112 -5.10 -15.65 -15.31
CA SER A 112 -4.52 -16.90 -14.86
C SER A 112 -5.54 -18.06 -14.86
N PRO A 113 -6.11 -18.42 -16.03
CA PRO A 113 -7.15 -19.44 -16.08
C PRO A 113 -6.65 -20.86 -15.87
N ASN A 114 -5.34 -21.12 -16.04
CA ASN A 114 -4.79 -22.47 -16.02
C ASN A 114 -4.04 -22.84 -14.75
N ASP A 115 -3.79 -21.88 -13.87
CA ASP A 115 -3.07 -22.12 -12.61
C ASP A 115 -3.99 -22.11 -11.40
N GLY A 116 -5.28 -22.33 -11.62
CA GLY A 116 -6.30 -22.13 -10.61
C GLY A 116 -6.13 -22.94 -9.33
N SER A 117 -5.55 -24.14 -9.40
CA SER A 117 -5.41 -24.98 -8.19
C SER A 117 -4.23 -24.54 -7.32
N PHE A 118 -3.12 -24.12 -7.92
CA PHE A 118 -1.94 -23.67 -7.17
C PHE A 118 -2.12 -22.27 -6.62
N ASP A 119 -2.62 -21.35 -7.43
CA ASP A 119 -2.84 -19.97 -7.03
C ASP A 119 -3.92 -19.85 -5.97
N SER A 120 -4.98 -20.63 -6.08
CA SER A 120 -6.05 -20.64 -5.08
C SER A 120 -5.59 -21.21 -3.74
N MET A 121 -4.70 -22.20 -3.74
CA MET A 121 -4.09 -22.69 -2.50
C MET A 121 -3.16 -21.67 -1.85
N GLY A 122 -2.34 -21.00 -2.65
CA GLY A 122 -1.46 -19.95 -2.17
C GLY A 122 -2.22 -18.78 -1.56
N GLU A 123 -3.32 -18.39 -2.17
CA GLU A 123 -4.17 -17.32 -1.64
C GLU A 123 -4.90 -17.70 -0.38
N ALA A 124 -5.44 -18.93 -0.31
CA ALA A 124 -6.11 -19.40 0.88
C ALA A 124 -5.16 -19.44 2.08
N ILE A 125 -3.91 -19.84 1.86
CA ILE A 125 -2.88 -19.83 2.90
C ILE A 125 -2.56 -18.41 3.32
N LEU A 126 -2.36 -17.50 2.37
CA LEU A 126 -2.08 -16.09 2.66
C LEU A 126 -3.22 -15.42 3.42
N GLN A 127 -4.46 -15.66 3.03
CA GLN A 127 -5.62 -15.13 3.74
C GLN A 127 -5.72 -15.66 5.17
N LYS A 128 -5.47 -16.92 5.36
CA LYS A 128 -5.46 -17.51 6.71
C LYS A 128 -4.40 -16.90 7.61
N ASP A 129 -3.21 -16.72 7.09
CA ASP A 129 -2.11 -16.15 7.84
C ASP A 129 -2.40 -14.71 8.25
N PHE A 130 -3.04 -13.94 7.38
CA PHE A 130 -3.40 -12.56 7.67
C PHE A 130 -4.62 -12.43 8.58
N GLU A 131 -5.56 -13.36 8.55
CA GLU A 131 -6.74 -13.33 9.43
C GLU A 131 -6.40 -13.66 10.88
N VAL A 132 -5.40 -14.49 11.12
CA VAL A 132 -4.99 -14.90 12.47
C VAL A 132 -4.32 -13.76 13.23
N ASP A 133 -3.64 -12.84 12.56
CA ASP A 133 -2.90 -11.74 13.19
C ASP A 133 -3.77 -10.51 13.50
N PHE A 134 -5.01 -10.55 13.09
CA PHE A 134 -5.94 -9.43 13.24
C PHE A 134 -7.29 -9.87 13.82
#